data_1d92d228b120c9b10d1d7b510df70645
#
_entry.id   1d92d228b120c9b10d1d7b510df70645
#
_cell.length_a   1.000
_cell.length_b   1.000
_cell.length_c   1.000
_cell.angle_alpha   90.00
_cell.angle_beta   90.00
_cell.angle_gamma   90.00
#
_symmetry.space_group_name_H-M   'P 1'
#
loop_
_entity.id
_entity.type
_entity.pdbx_description
1 polymer ?
#
loop_
_entity_poly.entity_id
_entity_poly.type
_entity_poly.pdbx_seq_one_letter_code
_entity_poly.pdbx_strand_id
1 'polypeptide(L)'
;MSSVAFAWILAFATFLFVAAHIKIYKVKYNISSDECPKEIKEAYFRKHPGAKWILNMVASLDKVNKHMKDFALYLKNTEEFKERKTSSLAAFEVMLVLSSGETILRNAYKKLNSISVRKADRIIKKYGTNAATEKYFGSFIEDFYYTTFVIDEMKERIEKNEMDHISSDVLTSCKERAHNIRLKYAA
;
A
#
# COMPACT_ATOMS: atom_id res chain seq x y z
N MET A 1 -6.14 44.70 30.84
CA MET A 1 -7.11 43.61 30.48
C MET A 1 -7.26 42.74 31.70
N SER A 2 -8.50 42.47 32.11
CA SER A 2 -8.73 41.57 33.25
C SER A 2 -8.32 40.15 32.90
N SER A 3 -7.78 39.40 33.90
CA SER A 3 -7.41 37.99 33.73
C SER A 3 -8.54 37.12 33.16
N VAL A 4 -9.78 37.49 33.42
CA VAL A 4 -11.00 36.85 32.91
C VAL A 4 -11.15 37.05 31.39
N ALA A 5 -10.89 38.27 30.87
CA ALA A 5 -10.98 38.53 29.44
C ALA A 5 -9.90 37.75 28.66
N PHE A 6 -8.69 37.60 29.21
CA PHE A 6 -7.64 36.81 28.60
C PHE A 6 -7.98 35.31 28.54
N ALA A 7 -8.56 34.78 29.64
CA ALA A 7 -9.02 33.38 29.69
C ALA A 7 -10.11 33.07 28.65
N TRP A 8 -11.06 33.99 28.42
CA TRP A 8 -12.09 33.84 27.39
C TRP A 8 -11.52 33.88 25.98
N ILE A 9 -10.57 34.75 25.69
CA ILE A 9 -9.88 34.82 24.40
C ILE A 9 -9.13 33.53 24.11
N LEU A 10 -8.43 32.98 25.12
CA LEU A 10 -7.70 31.72 24.99
C LEU A 10 -8.65 30.54 24.76
N ALA A 11 -9.76 30.45 25.50
CA ALA A 11 -10.76 29.41 25.34
C ALA A 11 -11.43 29.46 23.94
N PHE A 12 -11.73 30.67 23.44
CA PHE A 12 -12.30 30.85 22.11
C PHE A 12 -11.31 30.50 21.00
N ALA A 13 -10.05 30.89 21.13
CA ALA A 13 -8.99 30.52 20.19
C ALA A 13 -8.76 29.00 20.13
N THR A 14 -8.76 28.30 21.29
CA THR A 14 -8.65 26.84 21.38
C THR A 14 -9.87 26.18 20.74
N PHE A 15 -11.08 26.68 20.99
CA PHE A 15 -12.29 26.17 20.37
C PHE A 15 -12.27 26.29 18.83
N LEU A 16 -11.86 27.46 18.30
CA LEU A 16 -11.71 27.64 16.87
C LEU A 16 -10.65 26.71 16.26
N PHE A 17 -9.55 26.50 16.98
CA PHE A 17 -8.49 25.59 16.53
C PHE A 17 -8.98 24.15 16.49
N VAL A 18 -9.69 23.67 17.52
CA VAL A 18 -10.29 22.35 17.60
C VAL A 18 -11.37 22.17 16.52
N ALA A 19 -12.24 23.16 16.35
CA ALA A 19 -13.29 23.14 15.31
C ALA A 19 -12.69 23.08 13.88
N ALA A 20 -11.62 23.85 13.63
CA ALA A 20 -10.89 23.81 12.36
C ALA A 20 -10.22 22.44 12.13
N HIS A 21 -9.64 21.84 13.18
CA HIS A 21 -9.04 20.50 13.11
C HIS A 21 -10.09 19.42 12.84
N ILE A 22 -11.24 19.48 13.51
CA ILE A 22 -12.37 18.55 13.29
C ILE A 22 -12.90 18.70 11.87
N LYS A 23 -13.02 19.94 11.34
CA LYS A 23 -13.45 20.19 9.97
C LYS A 23 -12.45 19.66 8.94
N ILE A 24 -11.16 19.86 9.17
CA ILE A 24 -10.09 19.32 8.33
C ILE A 24 -10.08 17.78 8.39
N TYR A 25 -10.28 17.20 9.57
CA TYR A 25 -10.35 15.75 9.77
C TYR A 25 -11.57 15.14 9.07
N LYS A 26 -12.76 15.75 9.21
CA LYS A 26 -13.99 15.34 8.50
C LYS A 26 -13.83 15.43 6.98
N VAL A 27 -13.25 16.52 6.48
CA VAL A 27 -12.96 16.69 5.04
C VAL A 27 -11.99 15.63 4.55
N LYS A 28 -10.95 15.28 5.33
CA LYS A 28 -9.99 14.23 4.97
C LYS A 28 -10.64 12.84 4.88
N TYR A 29 -11.57 12.52 5.77
CA TYR A 29 -12.31 11.25 5.75
C TYR A 29 -13.38 11.21 4.65
N ASN A 30 -14.07 12.31 4.39
CA ASN A 30 -15.11 12.35 3.34
C ASN A 30 -14.50 12.33 1.92
N ILE A 31 -13.28 12.80 1.72
CA ILE A 31 -12.62 12.80 0.39
C ILE A 31 -12.23 11.41 -0.06
N SER A 32 -11.91 10.48 0.86
CA SER A 32 -11.60 9.09 0.53
C SER A 32 -12.85 8.22 0.37
N SER A 33 -14.04 8.69 0.78
CA SER A 33 -15.29 7.93 0.63
C SER A 33 -15.79 7.97 -0.81
N ASP A 34 -16.45 6.90 -1.24
CA ASP A 34 -17.09 6.85 -2.57
C ASP A 34 -18.26 7.82 -2.71
N GLU A 35 -18.79 8.28 -1.57
CA GLU A 35 -19.89 9.26 -1.50
C GLU A 35 -19.46 10.72 -1.75
N CYS A 36 -18.14 11.01 -1.72
CA CYS A 36 -17.65 12.36 -1.96
C CYS A 36 -17.82 12.75 -3.45
N PRO A 37 -18.51 13.86 -3.78
CA PRO A 37 -18.67 14.32 -5.15
C PRO A 37 -17.33 14.46 -5.88
N LYS A 38 -17.31 14.01 -7.14
CA LYS A 38 -16.10 13.93 -7.95
C LYS A 38 -15.39 15.26 -8.12
N GLU A 39 -16.19 16.34 -8.28
CA GLU A 39 -15.68 17.70 -8.42
C GLU A 39 -14.96 18.20 -7.17
N ILE A 40 -15.47 17.83 -5.99
CA ILE A 40 -14.83 18.16 -4.71
C ILE A 40 -13.52 17.38 -4.54
N LYS A 41 -13.52 16.09 -4.89
CA LYS A 41 -12.30 15.28 -4.90
C LYS A 41 -11.24 15.89 -5.82
N GLU A 42 -11.61 16.23 -7.03
CA GLU A 42 -10.68 16.79 -8.01
C GLU A 42 -10.16 18.18 -7.60
N ALA A 43 -11.01 19.03 -7.06
CA ALA A 43 -10.59 20.35 -6.56
C ALA A 43 -9.61 20.23 -5.39
N TYR A 44 -9.86 19.27 -4.48
CA TYR A 44 -8.95 18.98 -3.37
C TYR A 44 -7.60 18.45 -3.87
N PHE A 45 -7.59 17.49 -4.79
CA PHE A 45 -6.36 16.89 -5.31
C PHE A 45 -5.53 17.86 -6.16
N ARG A 46 -6.18 18.81 -6.86
CA ARG A 46 -5.46 19.92 -7.51
C ARG A 46 -4.69 20.77 -6.49
N LYS A 47 -5.32 21.04 -5.34
CA LYS A 47 -4.68 21.80 -4.25
C LYS A 47 -3.65 20.98 -3.47
N HIS A 48 -3.87 19.66 -3.35
CA HIS A 48 -3.06 18.75 -2.56
C HIS A 48 -2.67 17.49 -3.39
N PRO A 49 -1.76 17.64 -4.36
CA PRO A 49 -1.32 16.51 -5.21
C PRO A 49 -0.67 15.39 -4.41
N GLY A 50 -0.03 15.70 -3.27
CA GLY A 50 0.52 14.72 -2.36
C GLY A 50 -0.54 13.85 -1.69
N ALA A 51 -1.75 14.37 -1.45
CA ALA A 51 -2.86 13.57 -0.95
C ALA A 51 -3.31 12.54 -1.99
N LYS A 52 -3.40 12.92 -3.27
CA LYS A 52 -3.69 12.00 -4.37
C LYS A 52 -2.63 10.91 -4.48
N TRP A 53 -1.37 11.29 -4.38
CA TRP A 53 -0.25 10.34 -4.41
C TRP A 53 -0.34 9.32 -3.26
N ILE A 54 -0.57 9.77 -2.00
CA ILE A 54 -0.76 8.87 -0.85
C ILE A 54 -1.91 7.89 -1.10
N LEU A 55 -3.08 8.37 -1.58
CA LEU A 55 -4.23 7.52 -1.84
C LEU A 55 -3.96 6.48 -2.95
N ASN A 56 -3.26 6.87 -4.00
CA ASN A 56 -2.86 5.93 -5.05
C ASN A 56 -1.91 4.86 -4.52
N MET A 57 -0.98 5.23 -3.63
CA MET A 57 -0.09 4.25 -2.97
C MET A 57 -0.88 3.30 -2.06
N VAL A 58 -1.83 3.80 -1.25
CA VAL A 58 -2.73 2.96 -0.44
C VAL A 58 -3.48 1.97 -1.34
N ALA A 59 -4.11 2.45 -2.41
CA ALA A 59 -4.87 1.59 -3.32
C ALA A 59 -3.99 0.50 -3.98
N SER A 60 -2.72 0.81 -4.26
CA SER A 60 -1.77 -0.17 -4.78
C SER A 60 -1.42 -1.23 -3.72
N LEU A 61 -1.19 -0.82 -2.47
CA LEU A 61 -0.94 -1.73 -1.35
C LEU A 61 -2.13 -2.63 -1.07
N ASP A 62 -3.35 -2.08 -1.12
CA ASP A 62 -4.60 -2.83 -0.90
C ASP A 62 -4.82 -3.90 -1.98
N LYS A 63 -4.46 -3.62 -3.24
CA LYS A 63 -4.51 -4.63 -4.32
C LYS A 63 -3.58 -5.80 -4.03
N VAL A 64 -2.33 -5.53 -3.62
CA VAL A 64 -1.38 -6.60 -3.27
C VAL A 64 -1.86 -7.40 -2.06
N ASN A 65 -2.35 -6.72 -1.02
CA ASN A 65 -2.91 -7.37 0.17
C ASN A 65 -4.11 -8.27 -0.18
N LYS A 66 -5.00 -7.80 -1.07
CA LYS A 66 -6.12 -8.60 -1.57
C LYS A 66 -5.61 -9.83 -2.32
N HIS A 67 -4.67 -9.67 -3.24
CA HIS A 67 -4.09 -10.77 -4.01
C HIS A 67 -3.48 -11.86 -3.11
N MET A 68 -2.74 -11.47 -2.08
CA MET A 68 -2.18 -12.40 -1.08
C MET A 68 -3.28 -13.13 -0.30
N LYS A 69 -4.34 -12.43 0.11
CA LYS A 69 -5.48 -13.03 0.82
C LYS A 69 -6.26 -13.99 -0.06
N ASP A 70 -6.49 -13.62 -1.30
CA ASP A 70 -7.19 -14.46 -2.28
C ASP A 70 -6.39 -15.75 -2.54
N PHE A 71 -5.05 -15.67 -2.62
CA PHE A 71 -4.19 -16.83 -2.74
C PHE A 71 -4.21 -17.70 -1.47
N ALA A 72 -4.12 -17.12 -0.28
CA ALA A 72 -4.22 -17.85 0.97
C ALA A 72 -5.57 -18.59 1.11
N LEU A 73 -6.66 -17.96 0.66
CA LEU A 73 -7.98 -18.59 0.64
C LEU A 73 -8.06 -19.72 -0.40
N TYR A 74 -7.47 -19.52 -1.58
CA TYR A 74 -7.35 -20.56 -2.60
C TYR A 74 -6.65 -21.80 -2.05
N LEU A 75 -5.50 -21.65 -1.41
CA LEU A 75 -4.77 -22.75 -0.79
C LEU A 75 -5.58 -23.48 0.27
N LYS A 76 -6.30 -22.73 1.10
CA LYS A 76 -7.18 -23.32 2.13
C LYS A 76 -8.28 -24.21 1.54
N ASN A 77 -8.74 -23.88 0.34
CA ASN A 77 -9.84 -24.59 -0.33
C ASN A 77 -9.35 -25.70 -1.27
N THR A 78 -8.06 -25.79 -1.57
CA THR A 78 -7.50 -26.81 -2.44
C THR A 78 -7.28 -28.10 -1.64
N GLU A 79 -7.94 -29.21 -2.06
CA GLU A 79 -7.89 -30.52 -1.36
C GLU A 79 -6.45 -31.03 -1.24
N GLU A 80 -5.66 -30.93 -2.30
CA GLU A 80 -4.28 -31.39 -2.35
C GLU A 80 -3.38 -30.71 -1.30
N PHE A 81 -3.64 -29.43 -1.03
CA PHE A 81 -2.91 -28.68 0.00
C PHE A 81 -3.37 -29.09 1.42
N LYS A 82 -4.62 -29.48 1.58
CA LYS A 82 -5.16 -30.00 2.85
C LYS A 82 -4.59 -31.37 3.20
N GLU A 83 -4.49 -32.26 2.22
CA GLU A 83 -4.01 -33.65 2.42
C GLU A 83 -2.49 -33.73 2.62
N ARG A 84 -1.72 -32.86 1.94
CA ARG A 84 -0.26 -32.83 2.02
C ARG A 84 0.28 -31.95 3.16
N LYS A 85 -0.47 -31.82 4.23
CA LYS A 85 -0.14 -30.98 5.41
C LYS A 85 1.36 -30.97 5.74
N THR A 86 1.95 -29.80 5.64
CA THR A 86 3.18 -29.33 6.31
C THR A 86 4.51 -30.04 6.00
N SER A 87 4.55 -31.15 5.31
CA SER A 87 5.77 -31.89 5.04
C SER A 87 6.39 -31.64 3.65
N SER A 88 5.69 -30.95 2.75
CA SER A 88 6.24 -30.67 1.43
C SER A 88 7.04 -29.35 1.40
N LEU A 89 8.15 -29.36 0.67
CA LEU A 89 9.00 -28.19 0.45
C LEU A 89 8.20 -27.01 -0.14
N ALA A 90 7.26 -27.31 -1.04
CA ALA A 90 6.36 -26.34 -1.64
C ALA A 90 5.45 -25.63 -0.61
N ALA A 91 4.94 -26.35 0.40
CA ALA A 91 4.13 -25.71 1.46
C ALA A 91 4.96 -24.74 2.30
N PHE A 92 6.21 -25.08 2.58
CA PHE A 92 7.12 -24.20 3.30
C PHE A 92 7.45 -22.93 2.49
N GLU A 93 7.71 -23.06 1.19
CA GLU A 93 7.97 -21.93 0.29
C GLU A 93 6.76 -20.98 0.19
N VAL A 94 5.57 -21.53 0.06
CA VAL A 94 4.32 -20.75 0.08
C VAL A 94 4.20 -19.92 1.36
N MET A 95 4.45 -20.56 2.51
CA MET A 95 4.40 -19.86 3.81
C MET A 95 5.46 -18.76 3.93
N LEU A 96 6.67 -18.99 3.40
CA LEU A 96 7.73 -17.97 3.36
C LEU A 96 7.35 -16.79 2.51
N VAL A 97 6.80 -17.02 1.31
CA VAL A 97 6.38 -15.94 0.39
C VAL A 97 5.26 -15.09 1.01
N LEU A 98 4.23 -15.74 1.58
CA LEU A 98 3.13 -15.03 2.24
C LEU A 98 3.61 -14.23 3.46
N SER A 99 4.44 -14.82 4.31
CA SER A 99 4.98 -14.15 5.52
C SER A 99 5.90 -12.98 5.15
N SER A 100 6.74 -13.16 4.13
CA SER A 100 7.61 -12.09 3.60
C SER A 100 6.77 -10.95 3.03
N GLY A 101 5.79 -11.26 2.18
CA GLY A 101 4.88 -10.29 1.59
C GLY A 101 4.09 -9.51 2.64
N GLU A 102 3.60 -10.16 3.70
CA GLU A 102 2.92 -9.50 4.81
C GLU A 102 3.84 -8.51 5.54
N THR A 103 5.10 -8.90 5.76
CA THR A 103 6.09 -8.04 6.39
C THR A 103 6.41 -6.81 5.53
N ILE A 104 6.56 -6.99 4.22
CA ILE A 104 6.78 -5.90 3.26
C ILE A 104 5.59 -4.93 3.27
N LEU A 105 4.35 -5.45 3.21
CA LEU A 105 3.13 -4.64 3.27
C LEU A 105 3.07 -3.82 4.56
N ARG A 106 3.30 -4.45 5.71
CA ARG A 106 3.29 -3.77 7.01
C ARG A 106 4.30 -2.61 7.06
N ASN A 107 5.51 -2.83 6.56
CA ASN A 107 6.54 -1.81 6.51
C ASN A 107 6.19 -0.67 5.55
N ALA A 108 5.61 -0.98 4.39
CA ALA A 108 5.16 0.02 3.43
C ALA A 108 4.03 0.90 3.99
N TYR A 109 3.01 0.30 4.64
CA TYR A 109 1.95 1.04 5.33
C TYR A 109 2.50 1.92 6.45
N LYS A 110 3.43 1.40 7.27
CA LYS A 110 4.08 2.18 8.32
C LYS A 110 4.82 3.39 7.75
N LYS A 111 5.56 3.20 6.67
CA LYS A 111 6.25 4.30 5.98
C LYS A 111 5.26 5.32 5.41
N LEU A 112 4.20 4.85 4.75
CA LEU A 112 3.18 5.72 4.17
C LEU A 112 2.45 6.55 5.23
N ASN A 113 2.08 5.93 6.36
CA ASN A 113 1.44 6.61 7.49
C ASN A 113 2.34 7.66 8.16
N SER A 114 3.66 7.54 8.03
CA SER A 114 4.63 8.54 8.52
C SER A 114 4.71 9.80 7.65
N ILE A 115 4.07 9.81 6.47
CA ILE A 115 4.10 10.91 5.51
C ILE A 115 2.81 11.73 5.65
N SER A 116 2.92 12.94 6.23
CA SER A 116 1.80 13.88 6.27
C SER A 116 1.48 14.42 4.86
N VAL A 117 0.24 14.84 4.62
CA VAL A 117 -0.18 15.47 3.34
C VAL A 117 0.73 16.64 2.97
N ARG A 118 1.08 17.52 3.92
CA ARG A 118 2.00 18.65 3.68
C ARG A 118 3.40 18.21 3.26
N LYS A 119 3.90 17.10 3.83
CA LYS A 119 5.18 16.50 3.42
C LYS A 119 5.08 15.90 2.04
N ALA A 120 4.00 15.19 1.74
CA ALA A 120 3.74 14.62 0.43
C ALA A 120 3.62 15.70 -0.65
N ASP A 121 2.90 16.80 -0.39
CA ASP A 121 2.80 17.94 -1.33
C ASP A 121 4.19 18.51 -1.67
N ARG A 122 5.06 18.68 -0.65
CA ARG A 122 6.45 19.13 -0.88
C ARG A 122 7.27 18.14 -1.70
N ILE A 123 7.12 16.84 -1.44
CA ILE A 123 7.80 15.78 -2.18
C ILE A 123 7.36 15.80 -3.64
N ILE A 124 6.05 15.81 -3.89
CA ILE A 124 5.50 15.79 -5.26
C ILE A 124 5.88 17.07 -6.02
N LYS A 125 5.84 18.23 -5.37
CA LYS A 125 6.29 19.49 -5.97
C LYS A 125 7.77 19.47 -6.36
N LYS A 126 8.61 18.79 -5.57
CA LYS A 126 10.05 18.72 -5.80
C LYS A 126 10.45 17.70 -6.86
N TYR A 127 9.84 16.55 -6.89
CA TYR A 127 10.30 15.40 -7.68
C TYR A 127 9.33 14.99 -8.80
N GLY A 128 8.05 15.43 -8.75
CA GLY A 128 6.98 14.83 -9.54
C GLY A 128 6.50 13.49 -8.95
N THR A 129 5.41 12.96 -9.49
CA THR A 129 4.77 11.75 -8.94
C THR A 129 5.63 10.49 -9.13
N ASN A 130 6.13 10.26 -10.35
CA ASN A 130 6.88 9.06 -10.67
C ASN A 130 8.21 8.99 -9.91
N ALA A 131 9.04 10.03 -10.00
CA ALA A 131 10.32 10.08 -9.30
C ALA A 131 10.17 10.07 -7.77
N ALA A 132 9.08 10.64 -7.23
CA ALA A 132 8.75 10.53 -5.81
C ALA A 132 8.41 9.09 -5.44
N THR A 133 7.61 8.41 -6.26
CA THR A 133 7.24 7.00 -6.06
C THR A 133 8.48 6.12 -6.07
N GLU A 134 9.33 6.25 -7.07
CA GLU A 134 10.60 5.51 -7.17
C GLU A 134 11.48 5.76 -5.94
N LYS A 135 11.73 7.02 -5.62
CA LYS A 135 12.62 7.41 -4.52
C LYS A 135 12.18 6.91 -3.14
N TYR A 136 10.87 6.95 -2.88
CA TYR A 136 10.33 6.65 -1.55
C TYR A 136 9.78 5.23 -1.42
N PHE A 137 9.36 4.61 -2.52
CA PHE A 137 8.69 3.31 -2.51
C PHE A 137 9.22 2.33 -3.57
N GLY A 138 10.26 2.67 -4.34
CA GLY A 138 10.76 1.85 -5.43
C GLY A 138 11.11 0.42 -5.01
N SER A 139 11.82 0.24 -3.88
CA SER A 139 12.11 -1.10 -3.35
C SER A 139 10.84 -1.87 -2.97
N PHE A 140 9.88 -1.20 -2.31
CA PHE A 140 8.61 -1.86 -1.96
C PHE A 140 7.80 -2.26 -3.20
N ILE A 141 7.82 -1.43 -4.26
CA ILE A 141 7.15 -1.74 -5.52
C ILE A 141 7.76 -2.99 -6.14
N GLU A 142 9.10 -3.07 -6.20
CA GLU A 142 9.81 -4.23 -6.72
C GLU A 142 9.48 -5.49 -5.92
N ASP A 143 9.56 -5.42 -4.58
CA ASP A 143 9.23 -6.53 -3.70
C ASP A 143 7.76 -6.98 -3.83
N PHE A 144 6.82 -6.03 -4.00
CA PHE A 144 5.40 -6.34 -4.19
C PHE A 144 5.15 -7.07 -5.49
N TYR A 145 5.68 -6.58 -6.60
CA TYR A 145 5.48 -7.24 -7.89
C TYR A 145 6.20 -8.59 -7.92
N TYR A 146 7.38 -8.70 -7.31
CA TYR A 146 8.04 -9.99 -7.14
C TYR A 146 7.15 -10.98 -6.37
N THR A 147 6.63 -10.59 -5.21
CA THR A 147 5.72 -11.44 -4.42
C THR A 147 4.49 -11.85 -5.23
N THR A 148 3.88 -10.91 -5.96
CA THR A 148 2.71 -11.17 -6.81
C THR A 148 3.03 -12.19 -7.90
N PHE A 149 4.14 -12.03 -8.62
CA PHE A 149 4.53 -12.96 -9.69
C PHE A 149 4.86 -14.36 -9.15
N VAL A 150 5.52 -14.45 -8.00
CA VAL A 150 5.80 -15.75 -7.37
C VAL A 150 4.49 -16.43 -6.94
N ILE A 151 3.52 -15.68 -6.42
CA ILE A 151 2.18 -16.21 -6.08
C ILE A 151 1.47 -16.74 -7.33
N ASP A 152 1.51 -15.99 -8.45
CA ASP A 152 0.88 -16.41 -9.71
C ASP A 152 1.52 -17.69 -10.26
N GLU A 153 2.85 -17.80 -10.23
CA GLU A 153 3.57 -19.01 -10.61
C GLU A 153 3.25 -20.21 -9.70
N MET A 154 3.16 -19.99 -8.39
CA MET A 154 2.77 -21.03 -7.45
C MET A 154 1.36 -21.53 -7.73
N LYS A 155 0.41 -20.61 -7.99
CA LYS A 155 -0.96 -20.96 -8.29
C LYS A 155 -1.05 -21.80 -9.57
N GLU A 156 -0.38 -21.37 -10.65
CA GLU A 156 -0.35 -22.09 -11.92
C GLU A 156 0.20 -23.52 -11.76
N ARG A 157 1.26 -23.70 -10.97
CA ARG A 157 1.84 -25.02 -10.69
C ARG A 157 0.90 -25.92 -9.88
N ILE A 158 0.24 -25.37 -8.86
CA ILE A 158 -0.76 -26.12 -8.09
C ILE A 158 -1.89 -26.57 -9.01
N GLU A 159 -2.39 -25.72 -9.93
CA GLU A 159 -3.41 -26.07 -10.89
C GLU A 159 -2.98 -27.15 -11.89
N LYS A 160 -1.68 -27.23 -12.20
CA LYS A 160 -1.09 -28.28 -13.05
C LYS A 160 -0.66 -29.54 -12.28
N ASN A 161 -0.90 -29.59 -10.97
CA ASN A 161 -0.44 -30.65 -10.08
C ASN A 161 1.10 -30.83 -10.03
N GLU A 162 1.84 -29.75 -10.34
CA GLU A 162 3.28 -29.67 -10.28
C GLU A 162 3.71 -29.09 -8.92
N MET A 163 3.77 -29.95 -7.89
CA MET A 163 4.08 -29.51 -6.51
C MET A 163 5.59 -29.56 -6.20
N ASP A 164 6.42 -29.53 -7.23
CA ASP A 164 7.87 -29.48 -7.08
C ASP A 164 8.38 -28.08 -6.68
N HIS A 165 9.61 -28.04 -6.26
CA HIS A 165 10.32 -26.82 -5.93
C HIS A 165 10.32 -25.82 -7.10
N ILE A 166 10.06 -24.53 -6.82
CA ILE A 166 10.17 -23.49 -7.84
C ILE A 166 11.65 -23.32 -8.21
N SER A 167 11.96 -23.50 -9.49
CA SER A 167 13.34 -23.38 -9.95
C SER A 167 13.89 -21.95 -9.79
N SER A 168 15.20 -21.85 -9.59
CA SER A 168 15.89 -20.55 -9.50
C SER A 168 15.68 -19.67 -10.71
N ASP A 169 15.51 -20.27 -11.89
CA ASP A 169 15.30 -19.53 -13.15
C ASP A 169 13.94 -18.84 -13.16
N VAL A 170 12.89 -19.51 -12.67
CA VAL A 170 11.55 -18.92 -12.52
C VAL A 170 11.57 -17.76 -11.52
N LEU A 171 12.23 -17.95 -10.35
CA LEU A 171 12.37 -16.88 -9.38
C LEU A 171 13.17 -15.68 -9.93
N THR A 172 14.20 -15.95 -10.71
CA THR A 172 14.98 -14.89 -11.40
C THR A 172 14.12 -14.14 -12.41
N SER A 173 13.33 -14.84 -13.22
CA SER A 173 12.39 -14.25 -14.16
C SER A 173 11.36 -13.36 -13.44
N CYS A 174 10.79 -13.83 -12.34
CA CYS A 174 9.87 -13.02 -11.51
C CYS A 174 10.54 -11.74 -11.00
N LYS A 175 11.80 -11.84 -10.57
CA LYS A 175 12.57 -10.69 -10.08
C LYS A 175 12.87 -9.68 -11.19
N GLU A 176 13.26 -10.12 -12.36
CA GLU A 176 13.51 -9.26 -13.53
C GLU A 176 12.23 -8.55 -13.99
N ARG A 177 11.10 -9.26 -14.04
CA ARG A 177 9.78 -8.68 -14.33
C ARG A 177 9.40 -7.59 -13.33
N ALA A 178 9.60 -7.83 -12.04
CA ALA A 178 9.33 -6.87 -10.98
C ALA A 178 10.24 -5.63 -11.09
N HIS A 179 11.53 -5.84 -11.36
CA HIS A 179 12.49 -4.77 -11.58
C HIS A 179 12.11 -3.89 -12.79
N ASN A 180 11.70 -4.49 -13.90
CA ASN A 180 11.25 -3.77 -15.08
C ASN A 180 9.99 -2.90 -14.82
N ILE A 181 9.11 -3.34 -13.94
CA ILE A 181 7.97 -2.52 -13.50
C ILE A 181 8.44 -1.33 -12.66
N ARG A 182 9.37 -1.54 -11.74
CA ARG A 182 9.96 -0.46 -10.95
C ARG A 182 10.60 0.62 -11.84
N LEU A 183 11.34 0.21 -12.87
CA LEU A 183 11.99 1.15 -13.81
C LEU A 183 11.02 2.09 -14.53
N LYS A 184 9.75 1.68 -14.72
CA LYS A 184 8.70 2.55 -15.28
C LYS A 184 8.35 3.76 -14.38
N TYR A 185 8.70 3.71 -13.10
CA TYR A 185 8.56 4.84 -12.18
C TYR A 185 9.82 5.71 -12.13
N ALA A 186 10.95 5.20 -12.62
CA ALA A 186 12.20 5.96 -12.69
C ALA A 186 12.29 6.86 -13.94
N ALA A 187 11.50 6.56 -14.98
CA ALA A 187 11.37 7.35 -16.21
C ALA A 187 10.33 8.45 -16.03
#